data_f6933c43ad6db3dad1f40518a600c898
#
_entry.id   f6933c43ad6db3dad1f40518a600c898
#
_cell.length_a   1.000
_cell.length_b   1.000
_cell.length_c   1.000
_cell.angle_alpha   90.00
_cell.angle_beta   90.00
_cell.angle_gamma   90.00
#
_symmetry.space_group_name_H-M   'P 1'
#
loop_
_entity.id
_entity.type
_entity.pdbx_description
1 polymer ?
#
loop_
_entity_poly.entity_id
_entity_poly.type
_entity_poly.pdbx_seq_one_letter_code
_entity_poly.pdbx_strand_id
1 'polypeptide(L)'
;MFNIVLVEPQIPPNTGTIGRLCVNLGATLHLVEPLGFDIDDKAVKRAGLDYWKDLDLVVWESFDAFLEKHPIGSNSYMATTKTDNLYFDAEFKKDDYILFGSETKGIDEKVLLAHPEQCITIPMGGKGRSLNLGVSVGIVMYDALRQNY
;
A
#
# COMPACT_ATOMS: atom_id res chain seq x y z
N MET A 1 3.67 11.44 9.50
CA MET A 1 3.97 10.92 8.16
C MET A 1 3.41 9.53 8.02
N PHE A 2 2.78 9.23 6.88
CA PHE A 2 2.17 7.92 6.65
C PHE A 2 3.19 6.87 6.21
N ASN A 3 2.84 5.61 6.43
CA ASN A 3 3.61 4.46 5.98
C ASN A 3 2.78 3.68 4.97
N ILE A 4 3.24 3.61 3.74
CA ILE A 4 2.60 2.82 2.69
C ILE A 4 3.34 1.49 2.60
N VAL A 5 2.61 0.38 2.70
CA VAL A 5 3.19 -0.96 2.68
C VAL A 5 2.67 -1.71 1.48
N LEU A 6 3.57 -2.13 0.60
CA LEU A 6 3.24 -2.99 -0.54
C LEU A 6 3.67 -4.41 -0.22
N VAL A 7 2.71 -5.32 -0.12
CA VAL A 7 2.97 -6.71 0.23
C VAL A 7 3.19 -7.52 -1.04
N GLU A 8 4.43 -7.91 -1.29
CA GLU A 8 4.85 -8.75 -2.41
C GLU A 8 4.40 -8.20 -3.78
N PRO A 9 4.69 -6.91 -4.07
CA PRO A 9 4.30 -6.33 -5.36
C PRO A 9 4.99 -7.04 -6.52
N GLN A 10 4.29 -7.20 -7.65
CA GLN A 10 4.75 -8.00 -8.77
C GLN A 10 5.08 -7.17 -10.01
N ILE A 11 4.46 -6.02 -10.18
CA ILE A 11 4.54 -5.23 -11.42
C ILE A 11 5.42 -4.00 -11.21
N PRO A 12 6.62 -3.95 -11.82
CA PRO A 12 7.60 -2.90 -11.56
C PRO A 12 7.09 -1.46 -11.74
N PRO A 13 6.38 -1.12 -12.83
CA PRO A 13 5.89 0.25 -13.00
C PRO A 13 4.96 0.71 -11.89
N ASN A 14 4.17 -0.19 -11.29
CA ASN A 14 3.29 0.17 -10.17
C ASN A 14 4.10 0.62 -8.97
N THR A 15 5.14 -0.13 -8.61
CA THR A 15 6.01 0.23 -7.49
C THR A 15 6.73 1.54 -7.74
N GLY A 16 7.20 1.77 -8.96
CA GLY A 16 7.84 3.05 -9.32
C GLY A 16 6.90 4.23 -9.20
N THR A 17 5.68 4.10 -9.71
CA THR A 17 4.65 5.14 -9.61
C THR A 17 4.30 5.43 -8.14
N ILE A 18 4.16 4.39 -7.35
CA ILE A 18 3.85 4.52 -5.91
C ILE A 18 5.02 5.17 -5.16
N GLY A 19 6.25 4.84 -5.53
CA GLY A 19 7.43 5.50 -4.97
C GLY A 19 7.41 7.01 -5.20
N ARG A 20 7.09 7.44 -6.42
CA ARG A 20 6.93 8.85 -6.75
C ARG A 20 5.83 9.50 -5.89
N LEU A 21 4.70 8.79 -5.73
CA LEU A 21 3.60 9.26 -4.89
C LEU A 21 4.06 9.44 -3.43
N CYS A 22 4.83 8.49 -2.90
CA CYS A 22 5.34 8.56 -1.53
C CYS A 22 6.22 9.80 -1.32
N VAL A 23 7.08 10.11 -2.28
CA VAL A 23 7.91 11.32 -2.19
C VAL A 23 7.03 12.57 -2.14
N ASN A 24 6.01 12.64 -2.99
CA ASN A 24 5.10 13.80 -3.02
C ASN A 24 4.27 13.93 -1.74
N LEU A 25 3.92 12.82 -1.12
CA LEU A 25 3.16 12.81 0.14
C LEU A 25 4.04 12.99 1.37
N GLY A 26 5.34 12.83 1.23
CA GLY A 26 6.23 12.75 2.38
C GLY A 26 6.03 11.46 3.16
N ALA A 27 5.68 10.36 2.50
CA ALA A 27 5.40 9.08 3.13
C ALA A 27 6.59 8.13 2.99
N THR A 28 6.70 7.20 3.93
CA THR A 28 7.68 6.10 3.85
C THR A 28 7.06 4.96 3.04
N LEU A 29 7.82 4.40 2.11
CA LEU A 29 7.42 3.22 1.35
C LEU A 29 8.09 1.98 1.94
N HIS A 30 7.27 1.00 2.31
CA HIS A 30 7.73 -0.31 2.75
C HIS A 30 7.43 -1.32 1.64
N LEU A 31 8.45 -2.06 1.23
CA LEU A 31 8.30 -3.16 0.28
C LEU A 31 8.54 -4.47 1.01
N VAL A 32 7.58 -5.37 0.93
CA VAL A 32 7.66 -6.70 1.55
C VAL A 32 8.00 -7.72 0.47
N GLU A 33 9.15 -8.37 0.61
CA GLU A 33 9.59 -9.44 -0.30
C GLU A 33 8.80 -10.74 -0.07
N PRO A 34 8.70 -11.62 -1.08
CA PRO A 34 9.37 -11.53 -2.35
C PRO A 34 8.73 -10.53 -3.32
N LEU A 35 9.55 -9.85 -4.09
CA LEU A 35 9.09 -8.95 -5.15
C LEU A 35 9.07 -9.71 -6.48
N GLY A 36 8.15 -9.36 -7.36
CA GLY A 36 8.09 -9.94 -8.71
C GLY A 36 9.12 -9.35 -9.67
N PHE A 37 10.06 -8.55 -9.16
CA PHE A 37 11.05 -7.84 -9.96
C PHE A 37 12.26 -7.52 -9.09
N ASP A 38 13.36 -7.07 -9.74
CA ASP A 38 14.51 -6.52 -9.05
C ASP A 38 14.24 -5.05 -8.74
N ILE A 39 14.55 -4.61 -7.52
CA ILE A 39 14.33 -3.21 -7.13
C ILE A 39 15.16 -2.23 -7.98
N ASP A 40 16.25 -2.70 -8.58
CA ASP A 40 17.07 -1.92 -9.50
C ASP A 40 16.55 -1.97 -10.94
N ASP A 41 15.41 -2.62 -11.17
CA ASP A 41 14.79 -2.72 -12.50
C ASP A 41 14.56 -1.32 -13.10
N LYS A 42 14.91 -1.19 -14.38
CA LYS A 42 14.76 0.07 -15.10
C LYS A 42 13.31 0.56 -15.15
N ALA A 43 12.34 -0.36 -15.17
CA ALA A 43 10.92 -0.01 -15.19
C ALA A 43 10.49 0.65 -13.89
N VAL A 44 11.02 0.21 -12.74
CA VAL A 44 10.77 0.83 -11.45
C VAL A 44 11.33 2.26 -11.45
N LYS A 45 12.58 2.41 -11.81
CA LYS A 45 13.26 3.70 -11.82
C LYS A 45 12.64 4.68 -12.81
N ARG A 46 12.25 4.17 -13.98
CA ARG A 46 11.61 4.99 -15.01
C ARG A 46 10.25 5.53 -14.55
N ALA A 47 9.43 4.69 -13.92
CA ALA A 47 8.12 5.11 -13.40
C ALA A 47 8.27 6.08 -12.23
N GLY A 48 9.29 5.90 -11.40
CA GLY A 48 9.60 6.79 -10.27
C GLY A 48 10.34 8.06 -10.69
N LEU A 49 10.88 8.09 -11.92
CA LEU A 49 11.66 9.22 -12.44
C LEU A 49 12.80 9.60 -11.50
N ASP A 50 13.06 10.90 -11.36
CA ASP A 50 14.10 11.42 -10.49
C ASP A 50 13.73 11.36 -9.01
N TYR A 51 12.48 11.05 -8.68
CA TYR A 51 12.00 11.01 -7.30
C TYR A 51 12.55 9.83 -6.50
N TRP A 52 12.99 8.79 -7.19
CA TRP A 52 13.43 7.55 -6.53
C TRP A 52 14.55 7.77 -5.51
N LYS A 53 15.49 8.66 -5.82
CA LYS A 53 16.61 8.97 -4.93
C LYS A 53 16.19 9.65 -3.63
N ASP A 54 15.03 10.32 -3.64
CA ASP A 54 14.51 11.04 -2.48
C ASP A 54 13.52 10.20 -1.67
N LEU A 55 13.31 8.95 -2.08
CA LEU A 55 12.35 8.04 -1.47
C LEU A 55 12.88 7.50 -0.14
N ASP A 56 12.07 7.61 0.90
CA ASP A 56 12.31 6.92 2.15
C ASP A 56 11.78 5.49 2.00
N LEU A 57 12.70 4.54 1.83
CA LEU A 57 12.40 3.16 1.46
C LEU A 57 12.88 2.19 2.51
N VAL A 58 11.99 1.27 2.92
CA VAL A 58 12.31 0.16 3.82
C VAL A 58 11.93 -1.14 3.11
N VAL A 59 12.84 -2.11 3.10
CA VAL A 59 12.57 -3.42 2.50
C VAL A 59 12.54 -4.48 3.60
N TRP A 60 11.49 -5.30 3.59
CA TRP A 60 11.29 -6.38 4.55
C TRP A 60 11.47 -7.72 3.85
N GLU A 61 12.17 -8.65 4.50
CA GLU A 61 12.45 -9.96 3.91
C GLU A 61 11.21 -10.85 3.74
N SER A 62 10.16 -10.59 4.53
CA SER A 62 8.89 -11.32 4.44
C SER A 62 7.77 -10.54 5.10
N PHE A 63 6.54 -10.93 4.80
CA PHE A 63 5.37 -10.35 5.47
C PHE A 63 5.36 -10.70 6.95
N ASP A 64 5.77 -11.92 7.31
CA ASP A 64 5.89 -12.32 8.72
C ASP A 64 6.88 -11.42 9.47
N ALA A 65 8.02 -11.10 8.87
CA ALA A 65 9.00 -10.21 9.46
C ALA A 65 8.42 -8.80 9.69
N PHE A 66 7.65 -8.30 8.71
CA PHE A 66 6.97 -7.02 8.85
C PHE A 66 5.94 -7.06 9.99
N LEU A 67 5.09 -8.09 10.03
CA LEU A 67 4.04 -8.22 11.04
C LEU A 67 4.59 -8.41 12.46
N GLU A 68 5.76 -9.02 12.59
CA GLU A 68 6.42 -9.16 13.89
C GLU A 68 6.79 -7.80 14.45
N LYS A 69 7.26 -6.90 13.61
CA LYS A 69 7.67 -5.55 14.00
C LYS A 69 6.47 -4.59 14.10
N HIS A 70 5.50 -4.75 13.20
CA HIS A 70 4.34 -3.88 13.08
C HIS A 70 3.07 -4.73 12.99
N PRO A 71 2.59 -5.28 14.13
CA PRO A 71 1.35 -6.07 14.14
C PRO A 71 0.16 -5.24 13.68
N ILE A 72 -0.79 -5.89 13.04
CA ILE A 72 -2.02 -5.23 12.63
C ILE A 72 -2.80 -4.82 13.88
N GLY A 73 -3.20 -3.56 13.93
CA GLY A 73 -3.90 -3.00 15.07
C GLY A 73 -4.56 -1.68 14.71
N SER A 74 -4.84 -0.86 15.72
CA SER A 74 -5.57 0.41 15.54
C SER A 74 -4.85 1.44 14.67
N ASN A 75 -3.55 1.25 14.42
CA ASN A 75 -2.73 2.14 13.60
C ASN A 75 -2.47 1.57 12.20
N SER A 76 -3.23 0.57 11.77
CA SER A 76 -3.03 -0.05 10.46
C SER A 76 -4.36 -0.30 9.76
N TYR A 77 -4.31 -0.24 8.43
CA TYR A 77 -5.43 -0.53 7.54
C TYR A 77 -4.94 -1.42 6.41
N MET A 78 -5.78 -2.34 5.98
CA MET A 78 -5.48 -3.25 4.87
C MET A 78 -6.49 -3.05 3.76
N ALA A 79 -6.03 -2.61 2.61
CA ALA A 79 -6.88 -2.42 1.43
C ALA A 79 -7.18 -3.78 0.79
N THR A 80 -8.44 -4.06 0.56
CA THR A 80 -8.90 -5.33 -0.01
C THR A 80 -10.26 -5.17 -0.66
N THR A 81 -10.59 -6.05 -1.60
CA THR A 81 -11.93 -6.12 -2.19
C THR A 81 -12.87 -7.02 -1.37
N LYS A 82 -12.35 -7.63 -0.30
CA LYS A 82 -13.08 -8.64 0.51
C LYS A 82 -13.68 -8.07 1.78
N THR A 83 -14.11 -6.84 1.75
CA THR A 83 -14.77 -6.18 2.88
C THR A 83 -15.80 -5.18 2.37
N ASP A 84 -16.75 -4.82 3.20
CA ASP A 84 -17.72 -3.77 2.91
C ASP A 84 -17.37 -2.44 3.59
N ASN A 85 -16.28 -2.40 4.35
CA ASN A 85 -15.85 -1.19 5.04
C ASN A 85 -15.22 -0.21 4.04
N LEU A 86 -15.85 0.92 3.82
CA LEU A 86 -15.41 1.90 2.85
C LEU A 86 -14.21 2.69 3.36
N TYR A 87 -13.22 2.92 2.48
CA TYR A 87 -12.01 3.63 2.86
C TYR A 87 -12.30 5.04 3.39
N PHE A 88 -13.33 5.72 2.84
CA PHE A 88 -13.63 7.08 3.25
C PHE A 88 -14.38 7.17 4.59
N ASP A 89 -14.76 6.05 5.18
CA ASP A 89 -15.29 5.99 6.54
C ASP A 89 -14.18 5.71 7.57
N ALA A 90 -12.97 5.39 7.12
CA ALA A 90 -11.84 5.16 8.01
C ALA A 90 -11.28 6.49 8.53
N GLU A 91 -10.84 6.50 9.77
CA GLU A 91 -10.18 7.64 10.38
C GLU A 91 -8.66 7.42 10.36
N PHE A 92 -8.02 7.98 9.33
CA PHE A 92 -6.57 7.86 9.20
C PHE A 92 -5.87 8.89 10.10
N LYS A 93 -4.82 8.46 10.76
CA LYS A 93 -3.99 9.31 11.62
C LYS A 93 -2.56 9.34 11.11
N LYS A 94 -1.83 10.38 11.45
CA LYS A 94 -0.41 10.45 11.13
C LYS A 94 0.32 9.22 11.66
N ASP A 95 1.28 8.74 10.90
CA ASP A 95 2.10 7.57 11.19
C ASP A 95 1.36 6.22 11.07
N ASP A 96 0.12 6.22 10.63
CA ASP A 96 -0.59 4.97 10.33
C ASP A 96 0.08 4.21 9.19
N TYR A 97 -0.09 2.89 9.22
CA TYR A 97 0.38 1.96 8.21
C TYR A 97 -0.80 1.56 7.33
N ILE A 98 -0.67 1.77 6.03
CA ILE A 98 -1.73 1.40 5.09
C ILE A 98 -1.15 0.37 4.13
N LEU A 99 -1.67 -0.86 4.20
CA LEU A 99 -1.16 -2.02 3.50
C LEU A 99 -1.97 -2.29 2.25
N PHE A 100 -1.25 -2.59 1.17
CA PHE A 100 -1.84 -2.98 -0.12
C PHE A 100 -1.20 -4.30 -0.52
N GLY A 101 -2.01 -5.24 -0.98
CA GLY A 101 -1.53 -6.54 -1.45
C GLY A 101 -0.98 -6.49 -2.87
N SER A 102 -0.45 -7.62 -3.33
CA SER A 102 0.04 -7.73 -4.69
C SER A 102 -1.11 -7.53 -5.69
N GLU A 103 -0.74 -7.18 -6.91
CA GLU A 103 -1.70 -6.90 -7.99
C GLU A 103 -2.57 -8.10 -8.35
N THR A 104 -2.07 -9.31 -8.10
CA THR A 104 -2.75 -10.56 -8.48
C THR A 104 -3.40 -11.30 -7.31
N LYS A 105 -2.77 -11.28 -6.13
CA LYS A 105 -3.22 -12.10 -4.99
C LYS A 105 -3.89 -11.30 -3.88
N GLY A 106 -3.58 -10.01 -3.77
CA GLY A 106 -3.99 -9.22 -2.63
C GLY A 106 -3.24 -9.61 -1.35
N ILE A 107 -3.77 -9.22 -0.20
CA ILE A 107 -3.20 -9.56 1.11
C ILE A 107 -3.69 -10.95 1.51
N ASP A 108 -2.85 -11.72 2.22
CA ASP A 108 -3.18 -13.05 2.73
C ASP A 108 -4.53 -13.02 3.46
N GLU A 109 -5.43 -13.89 3.04
CA GLU A 109 -6.79 -13.95 3.57
C GLU A 109 -6.83 -14.25 5.06
N LYS A 110 -5.88 -15.03 5.58
CA LYS A 110 -5.80 -15.32 7.01
C LYS A 110 -5.58 -14.05 7.83
N VAL A 111 -4.74 -13.15 7.32
CA VAL A 111 -4.46 -11.87 7.99
C VAL A 111 -5.69 -10.97 7.93
N LEU A 112 -6.36 -10.92 6.79
CA LEU A 112 -7.59 -10.14 6.63
C LEU A 112 -8.69 -10.62 7.59
N LEU A 113 -8.91 -11.94 7.66
CA LEU A 113 -9.95 -12.53 8.50
C LEU A 113 -9.67 -12.35 9.99
N ALA A 114 -8.40 -12.30 10.37
CA ALA A 114 -8.01 -12.08 11.76
C ALA A 114 -8.24 -10.62 12.22
N HIS A 115 -8.35 -9.68 11.26
CA HIS A 115 -8.47 -8.25 11.58
C HIS A 115 -9.52 -7.57 10.68
N PRO A 116 -10.80 -7.98 10.77
CA PRO A 116 -11.83 -7.46 9.86
C PRO A 116 -12.07 -5.96 10.01
N GLU A 117 -11.87 -5.41 11.21
CA GLU A 117 -12.06 -3.97 11.46
C GLU A 117 -11.01 -3.10 10.79
N GLN A 118 -9.85 -3.69 10.46
CA GLN A 118 -8.75 -2.98 9.80
C GLN A 118 -8.80 -3.09 8.28
N CYS A 119 -9.77 -3.82 7.74
CA CYS A 119 -9.96 -3.93 6.29
C CYS A 119 -10.73 -2.74 5.75
N ILE A 120 -10.29 -2.21 4.61
CA ILE A 120 -10.95 -1.11 3.92
C ILE A 120 -11.03 -1.43 2.43
N THR A 121 -12.03 -0.87 1.76
CA THR A 121 -12.22 -1.09 0.34
C THR A 121 -12.57 0.22 -0.37
N ILE A 122 -12.21 0.27 -1.67
CA ILE A 122 -12.62 1.33 -2.57
C ILE A 122 -13.88 0.83 -3.28
N PRO A 123 -15.02 1.54 -3.17
CA PRO A 123 -16.25 1.08 -3.80
C PRO A 123 -16.13 1.11 -5.32
N MET A 124 -16.71 0.11 -5.96
CA MET A 124 -16.75 0.01 -7.42
C MET A 124 -18.20 -0.16 -7.86
N GLY A 125 -18.71 0.85 -8.56
CA GLY A 125 -20.10 0.85 -9.02
C GLY A 125 -20.31 0.20 -10.37
N GLY A 126 -19.25 -0.24 -11.02
CA GLY A 126 -19.31 -0.84 -12.35
C GLY A 126 -19.03 -2.34 -12.34
N LYS A 127 -18.65 -2.87 -13.50
CA LYS A 127 -18.39 -4.30 -13.69
C LYS A 127 -16.93 -4.70 -13.44
N GLY A 128 -16.08 -3.76 -13.07
CA GLY A 128 -14.68 -4.05 -12.78
C GLY A 128 -14.53 -4.84 -11.49
N ARG A 129 -13.43 -5.61 -11.39
CA ARG A 129 -13.15 -6.46 -10.23
C ARG A 129 -12.14 -5.85 -9.29
N SER A 130 -11.26 -5.01 -9.81
CA SER A 130 -10.21 -4.37 -9.04
C SER A 130 -9.72 -3.13 -9.77
N LEU A 131 -9.07 -2.25 -9.04
CA LEU A 131 -8.40 -1.08 -9.60
C LEU A 131 -6.90 -1.35 -9.71
N ASN A 132 -6.23 -0.65 -10.61
CA ASN A 132 -4.77 -0.64 -10.66
C ASN A 132 -4.22 -0.28 -9.28
N LEU A 133 -3.15 -0.95 -8.88
CA LEU A 133 -2.56 -0.76 -7.55
C LEU A 133 -2.15 0.69 -7.30
N GLY A 134 -1.46 1.33 -8.24
CA GLY A 134 -1.04 2.73 -8.09
C GLY A 134 -2.22 3.67 -7.94
N VAL A 135 -3.30 3.42 -8.67
CA VAL A 135 -4.55 4.20 -8.58
C VAL A 135 -5.15 4.03 -7.19
N SER A 136 -5.21 2.79 -6.69
CA SER A 136 -5.76 2.49 -5.36
C SER A 136 -4.99 3.22 -4.26
N VAL A 137 -3.67 3.18 -4.32
CA VAL A 137 -2.82 3.86 -3.35
C VAL A 137 -3.08 5.37 -3.40
N GLY A 138 -3.16 5.96 -4.59
CA GLY A 138 -3.44 7.39 -4.74
C GLY A 138 -4.77 7.79 -4.14
N ILE A 139 -5.82 7.02 -4.40
CA ILE A 139 -7.16 7.32 -3.87
C ILE A 139 -7.14 7.32 -2.33
N VAL A 140 -6.65 6.25 -1.73
CA VAL A 140 -6.67 6.09 -0.27
C VAL A 140 -5.75 7.10 0.41
N MET A 141 -4.55 7.28 -0.11
CA MET A 141 -3.56 8.13 0.53
C MET A 141 -3.91 9.61 0.47
N TYR A 142 -4.53 10.07 -0.61
CA TYR A 142 -4.97 11.47 -0.67
C TYR A 142 -6.19 11.73 0.21
N ASP A 143 -7.01 10.73 0.48
CA ASP A 143 -8.05 10.88 1.50
C ASP A 143 -7.43 10.94 2.91
N ALA A 144 -6.43 10.11 3.17
CA ALA A 144 -5.70 10.15 4.44
C ALA A 144 -5.03 11.51 4.65
N LEU A 145 -4.40 12.05 3.59
CA LEU A 145 -3.80 13.37 3.65
C LEU A 145 -4.85 14.44 3.92
N ARG A 146 -6.00 14.39 3.24
CA ARG A 146 -7.09 15.35 3.43
C ARG A 146 -7.52 15.39 4.89
N GLN A 147 -7.63 14.24 5.53
CA GLN A 147 -8.05 14.15 6.94
C GLN A 147 -7.03 14.76 7.90
N ASN A 148 -5.77 14.85 7.51
CA ASN A 148 -4.67 15.24 8.38
C ASN A 148 -3.88 16.45 7.87
N TYR A 149 -4.42 17.17 6.91
CA TYR A 149 -3.72 18.27 6.25
C TYR A 149 -3.60 19.53 7.10
#